data_5b0b93cfcfe868587f187c8be87d2add
#
_entry.id   5b0b93cfcfe868587f187c8be87d2add
#
_cell.length_a   1.000
_cell.length_b   1.000
_cell.length_c   1.000
_cell.angle_alpha   90.00
_cell.angle_beta   90.00
_cell.angle_gamma   90.00
#
_symmetry.space_group_name_H-M   'P 1'
#
loop_
_entity.id
_entity.type
_entity.pdbx_description
1 polymer ?
#
loop_
_entity_poly.entity_id
_entity_poly.type
_entity_poly.pdbx_seq_one_letter_code
_entity_poly.pdbx_strand_id
1 'polypeptide(L)'
;MRQSIEIALLVIVVACIPLGAATMPTITVTNKSDSMVQITPIDDANKAPAPLDQISATLPPGAFILTNQTSTPINAVVIFWSYTSNTGVPQQKRFNCDGYINGGMPSTIVRANDSTLITPGGCAMREYFAHMAAGKPMMGGSLFLSRNKSVLDVAETFTTVRITVDSVIFADGRIWGPDTKQYYKTVSATYWAIRSVVEDVTAAKAAGQDISIPLEKIRADTEGRGDEASRLRNSYALSIRHSPNPEGTLKAFSQQPPLPEFQHVGGETK
;
A
#
# COMPACT_ATOMS: atom_id res chain seq x y z
N MET A 1 27.75 -50.34 -58.33
CA MET A 1 27.12 -50.27 -56.97
C MET A 1 26.66 -48.85 -56.69
N ARG A 2 25.39 -48.58 -56.80
CA ARG A 2 24.79 -47.28 -56.42
C ARG A 2 24.02 -47.55 -55.15
N GLN A 3 24.45 -46.94 -54.02
CA GLN A 3 23.69 -46.92 -52.77
C GLN A 3 22.67 -45.79 -52.81
N SER A 4 21.43 -46.16 -52.76
CA SER A 4 20.31 -45.22 -52.60
C SER A 4 20.22 -44.86 -51.11
N ILE A 5 20.36 -43.58 -50.78
CA ILE A 5 20.13 -43.05 -49.45
C ILE A 5 18.66 -42.67 -49.38
N GLU A 6 17.88 -43.45 -48.63
CA GLU A 6 16.48 -43.07 -48.26
C GLU A 6 16.52 -42.05 -47.12
N ILE A 7 16.13 -40.83 -47.43
CA ILE A 7 15.92 -39.78 -46.44
C ILE A 7 14.52 -39.94 -45.88
N ALA A 8 14.41 -40.46 -44.65
CA ALA A 8 13.15 -40.49 -43.92
C ALA A 8 12.79 -39.07 -43.43
N LEU A 9 11.76 -38.50 -44.02
CA LEU A 9 11.22 -37.20 -43.64
C LEU A 9 10.39 -37.37 -42.33
N LEU A 10 10.95 -37.01 -41.18
CA LEU A 10 10.26 -37.00 -39.92
C LEU A 10 9.33 -35.76 -39.86
N VAL A 11 8.05 -35.95 -40.10
CA VAL A 11 7.02 -34.90 -39.94
C VAL A 11 6.70 -34.76 -38.47
N ILE A 12 7.26 -33.74 -37.82
CA ILE A 12 6.88 -33.36 -36.46
C ILE A 12 5.53 -32.63 -36.54
N VAL A 13 4.45 -33.30 -36.21
CA VAL A 13 3.14 -32.67 -36.00
C VAL A 13 3.21 -31.97 -34.63
N VAL A 14 3.51 -30.66 -34.66
CA VAL A 14 3.33 -29.82 -33.48
C VAL A 14 1.82 -29.67 -33.27
N ALA A 15 1.27 -30.45 -32.37
CA ALA A 15 -0.09 -30.21 -31.88
C ALA A 15 -0.12 -28.83 -31.21
N CYS A 16 -0.67 -27.83 -31.90
CA CYS A 16 -1.06 -26.58 -31.27
C CYS A 16 -2.15 -26.89 -30.24
N ILE A 17 -1.73 -27.13 -29.01
CA ILE A 17 -2.64 -27.11 -27.87
C ILE A 17 -3.13 -25.66 -27.80
N PRO A 18 -4.43 -25.35 -27.97
CA PRO A 18 -4.92 -24.01 -27.76
C PRO A 18 -4.59 -23.66 -26.31
N LEU A 19 -3.66 -22.72 -26.13
CA LEU A 19 -3.52 -22.04 -24.84
C LEU A 19 -4.90 -21.42 -24.57
N GLY A 20 -5.69 -22.06 -23.70
CA GLY A 20 -6.96 -21.52 -23.28
C GLY A 20 -6.71 -20.09 -22.82
N ALA A 21 -7.42 -19.13 -23.41
CA ALA A 21 -7.35 -17.75 -22.98
C ALA A 21 -7.58 -17.74 -21.46
N ALA A 22 -6.59 -17.30 -20.71
CA ALA A 22 -6.70 -17.18 -19.26
C ALA A 22 -7.92 -16.31 -18.96
N THR A 23 -8.96 -16.91 -18.39
CA THR A 23 -10.17 -16.17 -18.02
C THR A 23 -9.81 -15.24 -16.87
N MET A 24 -10.03 -13.94 -17.05
CA MET A 24 -9.87 -12.97 -15.98
C MET A 24 -10.71 -13.35 -14.77
N PRO A 25 -10.19 -13.27 -13.54
CA PRO A 25 -10.97 -13.58 -12.36
C PRO A 25 -12.14 -12.61 -12.19
N THR A 26 -13.25 -13.11 -11.64
CA THR A 26 -14.38 -12.24 -11.26
C THR A 26 -13.97 -11.31 -10.12
N ILE A 27 -14.08 -10.00 -10.34
CA ILE A 27 -13.74 -8.98 -9.33
C ILE A 27 -15.03 -8.54 -8.63
N THR A 28 -15.04 -8.55 -7.30
CA THR A 28 -16.14 -8.06 -6.48
C THR A 28 -15.65 -7.06 -5.43
N VAL A 29 -16.43 -6.00 -5.22
CA VAL A 29 -16.20 -5.02 -4.16
C VAL A 29 -17.26 -5.21 -3.08
N THR A 30 -16.83 -5.39 -1.84
CA THR A 30 -17.74 -5.65 -0.72
C THR A 30 -18.38 -4.36 -0.20
N ASN A 31 -17.61 -3.27 -0.12
CA ASN A 31 -18.12 -1.99 0.35
C ASN A 31 -18.93 -1.31 -0.76
N LYS A 32 -20.07 -0.74 -0.37
CA LYS A 32 -20.81 0.15 -1.27
C LYS A 32 -20.16 1.53 -1.25
N SER A 33 -19.98 2.09 -2.44
CA SER A 33 -19.68 3.51 -2.58
C SER A 33 -20.83 4.34 -2.02
N ASP A 34 -20.50 5.46 -1.41
CA ASP A 34 -21.45 6.45 -0.91
C ASP A 34 -21.05 7.87 -1.32
N SER A 35 -21.63 8.89 -0.69
CA SER A 35 -21.31 10.28 -0.98
C SER A 35 -19.91 10.74 -0.53
N MET A 36 -19.17 9.92 0.20
CA MET A 36 -17.84 10.27 0.70
C MET A 36 -16.74 9.57 -0.10
N VAL A 37 -16.93 8.28 -0.38
CA VAL A 37 -15.92 7.43 -1.00
C VAL A 37 -16.53 6.58 -2.10
N GLN A 38 -15.93 6.62 -3.28
CA GLN A 38 -16.27 5.75 -4.39
C GLN A 38 -15.13 4.76 -4.67
N ILE A 39 -15.49 3.50 -4.88
CA ILE A 39 -14.57 2.41 -5.21
C ILE A 39 -14.97 1.87 -6.58
N THR A 40 -14.11 2.03 -7.57
CA THR A 40 -14.35 1.58 -8.94
C THR A 40 -13.30 0.53 -9.31
N PRO A 41 -13.66 -0.77 -9.36
CA PRO A 41 -12.72 -1.81 -9.80
C PRO A 41 -12.30 -1.57 -11.25
N ILE A 42 -11.07 -1.93 -11.57
CA ILE A 42 -10.57 -1.94 -12.94
C ILE A 42 -10.74 -3.35 -13.48
N ASP A 43 -11.63 -3.49 -14.45
CA ASP A 43 -12.00 -4.74 -15.10
C ASP A 43 -12.29 -4.48 -16.60
N ASP A 44 -12.80 -5.48 -17.30
CA ASP A 44 -13.14 -5.35 -18.72
C ASP A 44 -14.25 -4.31 -18.99
N ALA A 45 -15.12 -4.07 -18.01
CA ALA A 45 -16.22 -3.10 -18.12
C ALA A 45 -15.77 -1.68 -17.72
N ASN A 46 -14.86 -1.57 -16.75
CA ASN A 46 -14.39 -0.30 -16.19
C ASN A 46 -12.89 -0.14 -16.46
N LYS A 47 -12.55 0.45 -17.59
CA LYS A 47 -11.15 0.74 -17.93
C LYS A 47 -10.60 1.84 -17.04
N ALA A 48 -9.29 1.74 -16.77
CA ALA A 48 -8.60 2.81 -16.06
C ALA A 48 -8.71 4.13 -16.85
N PRO A 49 -8.99 5.26 -16.18
CA PRO A 49 -9.03 6.56 -16.86
C PRO A 49 -7.62 6.97 -17.35
N ALA A 50 -7.55 7.80 -18.38
CA ALA A 50 -6.27 8.35 -18.84
C ALA A 50 -5.57 9.15 -17.72
N PRO A 51 -4.24 9.04 -17.55
CA PRO A 51 -3.28 8.28 -18.36
C PRO A 51 -3.10 6.80 -17.88
N LEU A 52 -3.93 6.31 -16.98
CA LEU A 52 -3.81 4.96 -16.39
C LEU A 52 -4.17 3.84 -17.39
N ASP A 53 -4.93 4.18 -18.43
CA ASP A 53 -5.30 3.28 -19.52
C ASP A 53 -4.08 2.64 -20.20
N GLN A 54 -2.95 3.38 -20.29
CA GLN A 54 -1.70 2.92 -20.91
C GLN A 54 -1.04 1.77 -20.13
N ILE A 55 -1.34 1.65 -18.83
CA ILE A 55 -0.78 0.60 -17.97
C ILE A 55 -1.82 -0.45 -17.56
N SER A 56 -3.06 -0.32 -18.00
CA SER A 56 -4.16 -1.21 -17.60
C SER A 56 -3.85 -2.68 -17.82
N ALA A 57 -3.18 -3.04 -18.92
CA ALA A 57 -2.75 -4.40 -19.24
C ALA A 57 -1.67 -4.95 -18.27
N THR A 58 -1.01 -4.09 -17.49
CA THR A 58 0.02 -4.48 -16.51
C THR A 58 -0.48 -4.43 -15.07
N LEU A 59 -1.75 -4.08 -14.87
CA LEU A 59 -2.35 -4.03 -13.55
C LEU A 59 -2.78 -5.43 -13.09
N PRO A 60 -2.48 -5.81 -11.84
CA PRO A 60 -2.93 -7.08 -11.31
C PRO A 60 -4.45 -7.08 -11.08
N PRO A 61 -5.09 -8.24 -11.15
CA PRO A 61 -6.48 -8.40 -10.77
C PRO A 61 -6.74 -7.86 -9.36
N GLY A 62 -7.82 -7.10 -9.20
CA GLY A 62 -8.15 -6.42 -7.96
C GLY A 62 -7.55 -5.02 -7.84
N ALA A 63 -6.95 -4.47 -8.89
CA ALA A 63 -6.69 -3.04 -8.98
C ALA A 63 -8.02 -2.26 -9.02
N PHE A 64 -8.06 -1.09 -8.39
CA PHE A 64 -9.24 -0.24 -8.38
C PHE A 64 -8.87 1.24 -8.23
N ILE A 65 -9.79 2.11 -8.63
CA ILE A 65 -9.71 3.54 -8.37
C ILE A 65 -10.46 3.85 -7.07
N LEU A 66 -9.79 4.51 -6.15
CA LEU A 66 -10.39 5.11 -4.96
C LEU A 66 -10.61 6.59 -5.23
N THR A 67 -11.85 7.04 -5.20
CA THR A 67 -12.23 8.44 -5.37
C THR A 67 -12.69 9.02 -4.04
N ASN A 68 -12.08 10.12 -3.65
CA ASN A 68 -12.47 10.94 -2.52
C ASN A 68 -13.45 12.00 -3.01
N GLN A 69 -14.72 11.89 -2.60
CA GLN A 69 -15.78 12.83 -2.98
C GLN A 69 -15.97 13.96 -1.96
N THR A 70 -15.05 14.08 -1.00
CA THR A 70 -15.12 15.10 0.07
C THR A 70 -14.11 16.21 -0.16
N SER A 71 -14.31 17.34 0.52
CA SER A 71 -13.35 18.45 0.59
C SER A 71 -12.17 18.21 1.52
N THR A 72 -12.13 17.05 2.22
CA THR A 72 -11.07 16.70 3.16
C THR A 72 -10.16 15.62 2.55
N PRO A 73 -8.84 15.77 2.57
CA PRO A 73 -7.93 14.75 2.06
C PRO A 73 -8.04 13.43 2.81
N ILE A 74 -7.72 12.32 2.13
CA ILE A 74 -7.56 11.00 2.75
C ILE A 74 -6.08 10.81 3.08
N ASN A 75 -5.79 10.46 4.32
CA ASN A 75 -4.43 10.24 4.82
C ASN A 75 -4.09 8.77 5.07
N ALA A 76 -5.09 7.89 5.26
CA ALA A 76 -4.81 6.46 5.33
C ALA A 76 -5.94 5.63 4.73
N VAL A 77 -5.59 4.46 4.20
CA VAL A 77 -6.54 3.48 3.67
C VAL A 77 -6.08 2.08 4.05
N VAL A 78 -6.99 1.27 4.56
CA VAL A 78 -6.76 -0.16 4.85
C VAL A 78 -7.61 -1.01 3.92
N ILE A 79 -6.97 -1.94 3.22
CA ILE A 79 -7.61 -2.76 2.20
C ILE A 79 -7.27 -4.23 2.42
N PHE A 80 -8.28 -5.08 2.20
CA PHE A 80 -8.11 -6.53 2.11
C PHE A 80 -8.44 -6.99 0.70
N TRP A 81 -7.57 -7.82 0.14
CA TRP A 81 -7.85 -8.63 -1.03
C TRP A 81 -7.99 -10.09 -0.59
N SER A 82 -9.09 -10.71 -0.98
CA SER A 82 -9.29 -12.15 -0.82
C SER A 82 -9.29 -12.80 -2.20
N TYR A 83 -8.32 -13.65 -2.44
CA TYR A 83 -8.14 -14.38 -3.70
C TYR A 83 -8.62 -15.82 -3.52
N THR A 84 -9.46 -16.28 -4.40
CA THR A 84 -9.90 -17.67 -4.44
C THR A 84 -9.37 -18.32 -5.71
N SER A 85 -8.64 -19.41 -5.57
CA SER A 85 -8.12 -20.20 -6.69
C SER A 85 -9.08 -21.33 -7.04
N ASN A 86 -8.75 -22.08 -8.09
CA ASN A 86 -9.47 -23.30 -8.48
C ASN A 86 -9.48 -24.37 -7.36
N THR A 87 -8.57 -24.30 -6.41
CA THR A 87 -8.56 -25.19 -5.23
C THR A 87 -9.57 -24.79 -4.16
N GLY A 88 -10.22 -23.63 -4.31
CA GLY A 88 -11.22 -23.11 -3.38
C GLY A 88 -10.69 -22.55 -2.07
N VAL A 89 -9.37 -22.63 -1.81
CA VAL A 89 -8.77 -22.08 -0.57
C VAL A 89 -8.53 -20.58 -0.75
N PRO A 90 -9.22 -19.71 0.00
CA PRO A 90 -9.00 -18.28 -0.10
C PRO A 90 -7.67 -17.87 0.51
N GLN A 91 -6.93 -17.02 -0.19
CA GLN A 91 -5.74 -16.33 0.30
C GLN A 91 -6.09 -14.88 0.58
N GLN A 92 -5.74 -14.36 1.75
CA GLN A 92 -6.00 -12.97 2.09
C GLN A 92 -4.70 -12.17 2.12
N LYS A 93 -4.72 -11.01 1.47
CA LYS A 93 -3.66 -10.01 1.53
C LYS A 93 -4.22 -8.73 2.12
N ARG A 94 -3.57 -8.23 3.16
CA ARG A 94 -3.83 -6.91 3.73
C ARG A 94 -2.81 -5.92 3.22
N PHE A 95 -3.24 -4.72 2.93
CA PHE A 95 -2.38 -3.60 2.58
C PHE A 95 -2.87 -2.32 3.25
N ASN A 96 -1.93 -1.56 3.79
CA ASN A 96 -2.18 -0.24 4.35
C ASN A 96 -1.44 0.81 3.51
N CYS A 97 -2.17 1.78 2.99
CA CYS A 97 -1.62 3.05 2.55
C CYS A 97 -1.71 4.01 3.71
N ASP A 98 -0.59 4.52 4.18
CA ASP A 98 -0.57 5.35 5.37
C ASP A 98 0.30 6.58 5.18
N GLY A 99 -0.33 7.72 5.18
CA GLY A 99 0.30 9.01 5.12
C GLY A 99 0.71 9.58 6.48
N TYR A 100 0.24 9.01 7.59
CA TYR A 100 0.63 9.46 8.94
C TYR A 100 2.01 8.93 9.34
N ILE A 101 2.40 7.76 8.84
CA ILE A 101 3.60 7.02 9.29
C ILE A 101 4.80 7.22 8.35
N ASN A 102 4.59 7.68 7.12
CA ASN A 102 5.63 7.82 6.12
C ASN A 102 6.63 8.93 6.46
N GLY A 103 7.72 8.53 7.12
CA GLY A 103 8.92 9.37 7.26
C GLY A 103 8.77 10.65 8.06
N GLY A 104 7.78 10.73 8.95
CA GLY A 104 7.59 11.87 9.86
C GLY A 104 6.84 13.06 9.24
N MET A 105 6.54 13.05 7.95
CA MET A 105 5.65 14.04 7.35
C MET A 105 4.35 13.36 6.92
N PRO A 106 3.18 13.81 7.41
CA PRO A 106 1.91 13.33 6.93
C PRO A 106 1.81 13.57 5.43
N SER A 107 1.60 12.51 4.69
CA SER A 107 1.37 12.59 3.25
C SER A 107 -0.09 12.29 2.94
N THR A 108 -0.66 13.05 2.04
CA THR A 108 -2.01 12.81 1.54
C THR A 108 -1.98 11.65 0.55
N ILE A 109 -2.78 10.61 0.81
CA ILE A 109 -2.95 9.49 -0.11
C ILE A 109 -3.87 9.88 -1.26
N VAL A 110 -5.01 10.51 -0.95
CA VAL A 110 -5.94 11.04 -1.96
C VAL A 110 -6.32 12.46 -1.59
N ARG A 111 -6.09 13.40 -2.49
CA ARG A 111 -6.50 14.79 -2.28
C ARG A 111 -8.03 14.91 -2.21
N ALA A 112 -8.50 16.04 -1.70
CA ALA A 112 -9.92 16.40 -1.75
C ALA A 112 -10.44 16.41 -3.19
N ASN A 113 -11.61 15.80 -3.42
CA ASN A 113 -12.25 15.70 -4.73
C ASN A 113 -11.33 15.11 -5.83
N ASP A 114 -10.49 14.16 -5.48
CA ASP A 114 -9.51 13.53 -6.38
C ASP A 114 -9.57 12.00 -6.29
N SER A 115 -8.82 11.32 -7.14
CA SER A 115 -8.78 9.87 -7.22
C SER A 115 -7.35 9.36 -7.22
N THR A 116 -7.18 8.13 -6.75
CA THR A 116 -5.89 7.41 -6.83
C THR A 116 -6.09 5.97 -7.26
N LEU A 117 -5.09 5.41 -7.92
CA LEU A 117 -5.04 3.97 -8.24
C LEU A 117 -4.50 3.21 -7.02
N ILE A 118 -5.21 2.18 -6.65
CA ILE A 118 -4.79 1.24 -5.61
C ILE A 118 -4.68 -0.15 -6.21
N THR A 119 -3.58 -0.83 -5.91
CA THR A 119 -3.31 -2.18 -6.38
C THR A 119 -2.88 -3.07 -5.22
N PRO A 120 -2.95 -4.39 -5.36
CA PRO A 120 -2.40 -5.32 -4.35
C PRO A 120 -0.89 -5.14 -4.09
N GLY A 121 -0.16 -4.51 -5.01
CA GLY A 121 1.26 -4.17 -4.86
C GLY A 121 1.54 -2.84 -4.19
N GLY A 122 0.54 -1.96 -4.10
CA GLY A 122 0.72 -0.64 -3.49
C GLY A 122 -0.31 0.40 -3.90
N CYS A 123 -0.24 1.55 -3.28
CA CYS A 123 -0.93 2.75 -3.72
C CYS A 123 -0.03 3.48 -4.72
N ALA A 124 -0.58 3.80 -5.87
CA ALA A 124 0.13 4.61 -6.82
C ALA A 124 -0.28 6.07 -6.62
N MET A 125 0.63 6.86 -6.12
CA MET A 125 0.40 8.29 -6.01
C MET A 125 0.24 8.92 -7.39
N ARG A 126 -0.66 9.88 -7.53
CA ARG A 126 -0.91 10.60 -8.78
C ARG A 126 0.38 11.14 -9.43
N GLU A 127 1.31 11.60 -8.62
CA GLU A 127 2.61 12.10 -9.06
C GLU A 127 3.42 11.02 -9.80
N TYR A 128 3.27 9.75 -9.41
CA TYR A 128 3.88 8.63 -10.13
C TYR A 128 3.42 8.58 -11.59
N PHE A 129 2.11 8.72 -11.82
CA PHE A 129 1.57 8.71 -13.18
C PHE A 129 1.89 9.97 -13.96
N ALA A 130 1.88 11.14 -13.31
CA ALA A 130 2.29 12.39 -13.94
C ALA A 130 3.76 12.33 -14.39
N HIS A 131 4.63 11.74 -13.59
CA HIS A 131 6.03 11.52 -13.95
C HIS A 131 6.20 10.50 -15.08
N MET A 132 5.46 9.38 -15.05
CA MET A 132 5.48 8.39 -16.12
C MET A 132 5.00 8.99 -17.46
N ALA A 133 3.89 9.72 -17.44
CA ALA A 133 3.35 10.41 -18.60
C ALA A 133 4.33 11.46 -19.17
N ALA A 134 5.16 12.05 -18.31
CA ALA A 134 6.22 12.99 -18.70
C ALA A 134 7.55 12.31 -19.10
N GLY A 135 7.61 10.98 -19.12
CA GLY A 135 8.83 10.21 -19.45
C GLY A 135 9.95 10.38 -18.41
N LYS A 136 9.63 10.80 -17.19
CA LYS A 136 10.60 11.04 -16.11
C LYS A 136 10.73 9.81 -15.22
N PRO A 137 11.96 9.31 -14.95
CA PRO A 137 12.14 8.21 -14.01
C PRO A 137 11.77 8.65 -12.58
N MET A 138 11.03 7.81 -11.86
CA MET A 138 10.74 8.02 -10.44
C MET A 138 11.46 7.02 -9.55
N MET A 139 12.03 7.50 -8.45
CA MET A 139 12.49 6.63 -7.36
C MET A 139 11.25 5.90 -6.76
N GLY A 140 11.34 4.58 -6.68
CA GLY A 140 10.24 3.74 -6.17
C GLY A 140 9.31 3.14 -7.23
N GLY A 141 9.30 3.64 -8.46
CA GLY A 141 8.48 3.07 -9.55
C GLY A 141 8.82 1.62 -9.86
N SER A 142 10.09 1.26 -9.83
CA SER A 142 10.54 -0.12 -9.99
C SER A 142 10.01 -1.05 -8.89
N LEU A 143 9.93 -0.58 -7.65
CA LEU A 143 9.39 -1.35 -6.54
C LEU A 143 7.87 -1.58 -6.68
N PHE A 144 7.13 -0.56 -7.11
CA PHE A 144 5.69 -0.68 -7.38
C PHE A 144 5.44 -1.72 -8.49
N LEU A 145 6.14 -1.60 -9.63
CA LEU A 145 6.02 -2.54 -10.73
C LEU A 145 6.45 -3.97 -10.34
N SER A 146 7.54 -4.12 -9.59
CA SER A 146 8.01 -5.41 -9.10
C SER A 146 7.00 -6.07 -8.15
N ARG A 147 6.40 -5.31 -7.23
CA ARG A 147 5.36 -5.81 -6.31
C ARG A 147 4.09 -6.22 -7.05
N ASN A 148 3.70 -5.48 -8.07
CA ASN A 148 2.55 -5.84 -8.91
C ASN A 148 2.86 -7.06 -9.77
N LYS A 149 4.07 -7.18 -10.33
CA LYS A 149 4.48 -8.36 -11.07
C LYS A 149 4.37 -9.63 -10.25
N SER A 150 4.80 -9.62 -8.99
CA SER A 150 4.68 -10.80 -8.12
C SER A 150 3.23 -11.25 -7.89
N VAL A 151 2.26 -10.34 -7.98
CA VAL A 151 0.81 -10.68 -7.92
C VAL A 151 0.33 -11.19 -9.27
N LEU A 152 0.81 -10.60 -10.38
CA LEU A 152 0.48 -11.06 -11.74
C LEU A 152 0.97 -12.48 -12.02
N ASP A 153 2.17 -12.83 -11.55
CA ASP A 153 2.77 -14.15 -11.78
C ASP A 153 1.92 -15.31 -11.19
N VAL A 154 1.03 -15.01 -10.23
CA VAL A 154 0.10 -16.00 -9.64
C VAL A 154 -1.37 -15.72 -9.98
N ALA A 155 -1.65 -14.62 -10.68
CA ALA A 155 -3.03 -14.17 -10.96
C ALA A 155 -3.83 -15.16 -11.84
N GLU A 156 -3.16 -15.86 -12.75
CA GLU A 156 -3.78 -16.84 -13.64
C GLU A 156 -4.39 -18.03 -12.90
N THR A 157 -4.03 -18.23 -11.63
CA THR A 157 -4.58 -19.30 -10.80
C THR A 157 -5.86 -18.89 -10.06
N PHE A 158 -6.22 -17.59 -10.09
CA PHE A 158 -7.37 -17.09 -9.35
C PHE A 158 -8.66 -17.10 -10.19
N THR A 159 -9.75 -17.51 -9.56
CA THR A 159 -11.10 -17.47 -10.15
C THR A 159 -11.89 -16.28 -9.67
N THR A 160 -11.61 -15.80 -8.45
CA THR A 160 -12.31 -14.66 -7.84
C THR A 160 -11.35 -13.79 -7.05
N VAL A 161 -11.52 -12.49 -7.16
CA VAL A 161 -10.86 -11.48 -6.34
C VAL A 161 -11.92 -10.64 -5.64
N ARG A 162 -11.92 -10.67 -4.31
CA ARG A 162 -12.79 -9.82 -3.49
C ARG A 162 -11.99 -8.69 -2.88
N ILE A 163 -12.42 -7.46 -3.09
CA ILE A 163 -11.84 -6.25 -2.54
C ILE A 163 -12.73 -5.78 -1.38
N THR A 164 -12.13 -5.53 -0.23
CA THR A 164 -12.80 -4.92 0.93
C THR A 164 -11.95 -3.75 1.41
N VAL A 165 -12.48 -2.53 1.34
CA VAL A 165 -11.86 -1.37 1.96
C VAL A 165 -12.31 -1.33 3.42
N ASP A 166 -11.42 -1.68 4.34
CA ASP A 166 -11.74 -1.81 5.77
C ASP A 166 -11.89 -0.44 6.43
N SER A 167 -10.98 0.49 6.12
CA SER A 167 -11.10 1.86 6.60
C SER A 167 -10.44 2.86 5.65
N VAL A 168 -11.04 4.04 5.59
CA VAL A 168 -10.50 5.26 4.98
C VAL A 168 -10.45 6.31 6.07
N ILE A 169 -9.25 6.82 6.38
CA ILE A 169 -9.07 7.84 7.42
C ILE A 169 -8.77 9.17 6.75
N PHE A 170 -9.65 10.13 6.98
CA PHE A 170 -9.51 11.50 6.48
C PHE A 170 -8.56 12.32 7.37
N ALA A 171 -8.03 13.40 6.81
CA ALA A 171 -7.10 14.28 7.50
C ALA A 171 -7.69 14.94 8.77
N ASP A 172 -9.02 15.08 8.84
CA ASP A 172 -9.76 15.61 9.99
C ASP A 172 -10.14 14.55 11.05
N GLY A 173 -9.71 13.30 10.87
CA GLY A 173 -9.97 12.21 11.81
C GLY A 173 -11.24 11.40 11.53
N ARG A 174 -12.06 11.79 10.56
CA ARG A 174 -13.21 10.96 10.17
C ARG A 174 -12.73 9.61 9.62
N ILE A 175 -13.42 8.54 10.03
CA ILE A 175 -13.15 7.17 9.59
C ILE A 175 -14.38 6.66 8.85
N TRP A 176 -14.19 6.33 7.57
CA TRP A 176 -15.19 5.68 6.74
C TRP A 176 -14.86 4.18 6.61
N GLY A 177 -15.86 3.32 6.68
CA GLY A 177 -15.73 1.88 6.61
C GLY A 177 -15.84 1.17 7.96
N PRO A 178 -15.84 -0.17 7.98
CA PRO A 178 -16.04 -0.95 9.21
C PRO A 178 -14.89 -0.88 10.21
N ASP A 179 -13.68 -0.53 9.74
CA ASP A 179 -12.44 -0.44 10.54
C ASP A 179 -12.26 -1.62 11.52
N THR A 180 -12.44 -2.83 11.01
CA THR A 180 -12.43 -4.08 11.80
C THR A 180 -11.11 -4.29 12.54
N LYS A 181 -10.04 -3.67 12.08
CA LYS A 181 -8.71 -3.73 12.69
C LYS A 181 -8.38 -2.52 13.56
N GLN A 182 -9.33 -1.59 13.69
CA GLN A 182 -9.15 -0.37 14.49
C GLN A 182 -7.82 0.34 14.15
N TYR A 183 -7.59 0.54 12.84
CA TYR A 183 -6.30 1.01 12.33
C TYR A 183 -5.89 2.37 12.90
N TYR A 184 -6.86 3.22 13.26
CA TYR A 184 -6.61 4.48 13.95
C TYR A 184 -5.82 4.31 15.25
N LYS A 185 -5.97 3.15 15.95
CA LYS A 185 -5.16 2.84 17.16
C LYS A 185 -3.68 2.63 16.79
N THR A 186 -3.41 1.97 15.67
CA THR A 186 -2.04 1.82 15.15
C THR A 186 -1.44 3.18 14.80
N VAL A 187 -2.22 4.06 14.11
CA VAL A 187 -1.79 5.43 13.81
C VAL A 187 -1.48 6.19 15.11
N SER A 188 -2.38 6.13 16.09
CA SER A 188 -2.19 6.79 17.39
C SER A 188 -0.97 6.26 18.13
N ALA A 189 -0.82 4.93 18.23
CA ALA A 189 0.33 4.32 18.92
C ALA A 189 1.66 4.72 18.25
N THR A 190 1.69 4.75 16.92
CA THR A 190 2.86 5.19 16.14
C THR A 190 3.19 6.66 16.40
N TYR A 191 2.20 7.53 16.35
CA TYR A 191 2.38 8.95 16.64
C TYR A 191 2.96 9.20 18.03
N TRP A 192 2.38 8.56 19.06
CA TRP A 192 2.86 8.72 20.43
C TRP A 192 4.26 8.13 20.64
N ALA A 193 4.58 7.03 19.97
CA ALA A 193 5.94 6.47 20.00
C ALA A 193 6.97 7.45 19.43
N ILE A 194 6.67 8.07 18.28
CA ILE A 194 7.53 9.09 17.66
C ILE A 194 7.69 10.30 18.61
N ARG A 195 6.58 10.83 19.12
CA ARG A 195 6.58 11.97 20.03
C ARG A 195 7.45 11.70 21.26
N SER A 196 7.29 10.54 21.88
CA SER A 196 8.08 10.13 23.05
C SER A 196 9.59 10.09 22.75
N VAL A 197 10.00 9.56 21.58
CA VAL A 197 11.42 9.56 21.18
C VAL A 197 11.93 10.99 20.96
N VAL A 198 11.15 11.83 20.27
CA VAL A 198 11.51 13.23 20.03
C VAL A 198 11.67 13.99 21.33
N GLU A 199 10.76 13.81 22.29
CA GLU A 199 10.81 14.47 23.61
C GLU A 199 12.07 14.07 24.39
N ASP A 200 12.38 12.76 24.47
CA ASP A 200 13.57 12.27 25.17
C ASP A 200 14.85 12.78 24.56
N VAL A 201 14.96 12.72 23.22
CA VAL A 201 16.16 13.19 22.51
C VAL A 201 16.33 14.72 22.63
N THR A 202 15.22 15.46 22.54
CA THR A 202 15.26 16.93 22.66
C THR A 202 15.66 17.36 24.07
N ALA A 203 15.12 16.69 25.10
CA ALA A 203 15.50 16.95 26.50
C ALA A 203 16.99 16.67 26.76
N ALA A 204 17.50 15.53 26.24
CA ALA A 204 18.92 15.19 26.39
C ALA A 204 19.85 16.20 25.66
N LYS A 205 19.47 16.65 24.46
CA LYS A 205 20.19 17.71 23.73
C LYS A 205 20.19 19.03 24.51
N ALA A 206 19.08 19.42 25.10
CA ALA A 206 19.02 20.62 25.95
C ALA A 206 19.93 20.53 27.19
N ALA A 207 20.19 19.30 27.67
CA ALA A 207 21.16 19.02 28.73
C ALA A 207 22.62 18.89 28.22
N GLY A 208 22.89 19.19 26.96
CA GLY A 208 24.22 19.12 26.35
C GLY A 208 24.72 17.72 26.04
N GLN A 209 23.85 16.73 25.99
CA GLN A 209 24.19 15.33 25.64
C GLN A 209 24.20 15.14 24.11
N ASP A 210 25.07 14.21 23.66
CA ASP A 210 25.04 13.74 22.28
C ASP A 210 23.77 12.93 22.01
N ILE A 211 23.23 13.07 20.79
CA ILE A 211 21.98 12.42 20.37
C ILE A 211 22.03 10.87 20.48
N SER A 212 23.21 10.28 20.35
CA SER A 212 23.38 8.82 20.44
C SER A 212 23.07 8.28 21.83
N ILE A 213 23.28 9.08 22.89
CA ILE A 213 23.07 8.66 24.29
C ILE A 213 21.59 8.35 24.56
N PRO A 214 20.62 9.28 24.33
CA PRO A 214 19.22 8.99 24.55
C PRO A 214 18.69 7.89 23.62
N LEU A 215 19.18 7.81 22.38
CA LEU A 215 18.75 6.75 21.46
C LEU A 215 19.18 5.35 21.93
N GLU A 216 20.40 5.22 22.44
CA GLU A 216 20.89 3.96 23.02
C GLU A 216 20.14 3.62 24.32
N LYS A 217 19.83 4.59 25.17
CA LYS A 217 19.00 4.39 26.35
C LYS A 217 17.61 3.87 25.97
N ILE A 218 16.95 4.46 24.98
CA ILE A 218 15.64 3.99 24.49
C ILE A 218 15.75 2.54 24.05
N ARG A 219 16.79 2.16 23.30
CA ARG A 219 17.03 0.80 22.87
C ARG A 219 17.14 -0.15 24.07
N ALA A 220 17.98 0.17 25.03
CA ALA A 220 18.19 -0.64 26.24
C ALA A 220 16.91 -0.79 27.07
N ASP A 221 16.14 0.30 27.24
CA ASP A 221 14.90 0.31 28.01
C ASP A 221 13.76 -0.49 27.35
N THR A 222 13.83 -0.69 26.02
CA THR A 222 12.81 -1.41 25.26
C THR A 222 13.24 -2.82 24.88
N GLU A 223 14.52 -3.17 25.05
CA GLU A 223 15.05 -4.50 24.75
C GLU A 223 14.37 -5.57 25.63
N GLY A 224 13.88 -6.62 24.98
CA GLY A 224 13.15 -7.70 25.67
C GLY A 224 11.70 -7.40 26.04
N ARG A 225 11.22 -6.18 25.87
CA ARG A 225 9.79 -5.84 26.06
C ARG A 225 8.99 -6.24 24.81
N GLY A 226 7.99 -7.10 25.02
CA GLY A 226 7.15 -7.63 23.93
C GLY A 226 5.97 -6.74 23.53
N ASP A 227 5.72 -5.64 24.26
CA ASP A 227 4.59 -4.77 23.99
C ASP A 227 4.81 -3.89 22.73
N GLU A 228 3.70 -3.52 22.09
CA GLU A 228 3.71 -2.78 20.83
C GLU A 228 4.34 -1.38 20.98
N ALA A 229 4.06 -0.69 22.06
CA ALA A 229 4.56 0.66 22.29
C ALA A 229 6.09 0.68 22.39
N SER A 230 6.68 -0.26 23.13
CA SER A 230 8.12 -0.43 23.23
C SER A 230 8.76 -0.77 21.89
N ARG A 231 8.14 -1.68 21.11
CA ARG A 231 8.64 -2.04 19.78
C ARG A 231 8.62 -0.86 18.82
N LEU A 232 7.54 -0.08 18.78
CA LEU A 232 7.43 1.11 17.95
C LEU A 232 8.46 2.15 18.36
N ARG A 233 8.58 2.45 19.66
CA ARG A 233 9.54 3.42 20.18
C ARG A 233 10.99 3.06 19.82
N ASN A 234 11.37 1.77 19.98
CA ASN A 234 12.68 1.29 19.56
C ASN A 234 12.90 1.43 18.04
N SER A 235 11.89 1.07 17.23
CA SER A 235 11.96 1.19 15.78
C SER A 235 12.25 2.63 15.32
N TYR A 236 11.61 3.62 15.94
CA TYR A 236 11.84 5.03 15.59
C TYR A 236 13.17 5.57 16.12
N ALA A 237 13.60 5.13 17.30
CA ALA A 237 14.96 5.44 17.79
C ALA A 237 16.03 4.90 16.83
N LEU A 238 15.89 3.65 16.36
CA LEU A 238 16.77 3.07 15.36
C LEU A 238 16.70 3.79 14.01
N SER A 239 15.53 4.22 13.58
CA SER A 239 15.36 5.00 12.34
C SER A 239 16.14 6.32 12.39
N ILE A 240 16.13 7.04 13.53
CA ILE A 240 16.92 8.24 13.71
C ILE A 240 18.42 7.90 13.73
N ARG A 241 18.81 6.89 14.51
CA ARG A 241 20.22 6.48 14.68
C ARG A 241 20.88 6.06 13.37
N HIS A 242 20.16 5.30 12.53
CA HIS A 242 20.69 4.78 11.27
C HIS A 242 20.47 5.73 10.09
N SER A 243 19.84 6.86 10.31
CA SER A 243 19.66 7.86 9.26
C SER A 243 21.02 8.43 8.82
N PRO A 244 21.24 8.67 7.52
CA PRO A 244 22.38 9.45 7.04
C PRO A 244 22.42 10.88 7.61
N ASN A 245 21.27 11.39 8.07
CA ASN A 245 21.12 12.69 8.70
C ASN A 245 20.19 12.57 9.92
N PRO A 246 20.71 12.10 11.09
CA PRO A 246 19.91 11.91 12.30
C PRO A 246 19.20 13.18 12.78
N GLU A 247 19.88 14.33 12.72
CA GLU A 247 19.32 15.64 13.10
C GLU A 247 18.15 16.05 12.19
N GLY A 248 18.30 15.84 10.88
CA GLY A 248 17.23 16.09 9.91
C GLY A 248 16.04 15.19 10.13
N THR A 249 16.27 13.92 10.45
CA THR A 249 15.20 12.94 10.76
C THR A 249 14.48 13.33 12.05
N LEU A 250 15.22 13.68 13.11
CA LEU A 250 14.64 14.16 14.37
C LEU A 250 13.79 15.42 14.14
N LYS A 251 14.30 16.37 13.35
CA LYS A 251 13.56 17.58 12.99
C LYS A 251 12.27 17.25 12.24
N ALA A 252 12.32 16.35 11.27
CA ALA A 252 11.13 15.92 10.54
C ALA A 252 10.08 15.30 11.47
N PHE A 253 10.50 14.42 12.39
CA PHE A 253 9.63 13.83 13.39
C PHE A 253 9.04 14.87 14.37
N SER A 254 9.81 15.89 14.76
CA SER A 254 9.32 16.96 15.64
C SER A 254 8.28 17.87 14.98
N GLN A 255 8.23 17.89 13.65
CA GLN A 255 7.30 18.71 12.88
C GLN A 255 5.98 18.02 12.55
N GLN A 256 5.76 16.80 13.06
CA GLN A 256 4.47 16.12 12.87
C GLN A 256 3.34 16.96 13.47
N PRO A 257 2.27 17.23 12.70
CA PRO A 257 1.10 17.89 13.24
C PRO A 257 0.42 17.01 14.28
N PRO A 258 -0.34 17.59 15.22
CA PRO A 258 -1.14 16.82 16.16
C PRO A 258 -2.13 15.92 15.41
N LEU A 259 -2.38 14.73 15.98
CA LEU A 259 -3.43 13.86 15.46
C LEU A 259 -4.80 14.51 15.65
N PRO A 260 -5.69 14.33 14.69
CA PRO A 260 -7.09 14.69 14.86
C PRO A 260 -7.77 13.73 15.86
N GLU A 261 -8.92 14.14 16.37
CA GLU A 261 -9.82 13.22 17.08
C GLU A 261 -10.47 12.26 16.07
N PHE A 262 -10.32 10.94 16.30
CA PHE A 262 -10.85 9.93 15.40
C PHE A 262 -12.31 9.60 15.71
N GLN A 263 -13.16 9.63 14.67
CA GLN A 263 -14.59 9.30 14.78
C GLN A 263 -15.14 8.60 13.53
N HIS A 264 -15.96 7.58 13.73
CA HIS A 264 -16.62 6.87 12.63
C HIS A 264 -17.76 7.68 12.03
N VAL A 265 -17.87 7.72 10.70
CA VAL A 265 -18.84 8.54 9.97
C VAL A 265 -19.64 7.83 8.89
N GLY A 266 -19.32 6.60 8.51
CA GLY A 266 -20.01 5.88 7.44
C GLY A 266 -19.27 4.65 6.96
N GLY A 267 -19.75 4.06 5.84
CA GLY A 267 -19.12 2.90 5.22
C GLY A 267 -19.43 1.58 5.93
N GLU A 268 -20.53 1.50 6.71
CA GLU A 268 -20.94 0.25 7.33
C GLU A 268 -21.20 -0.82 6.27
N THR A 269 -20.61 -1.99 6.46
CA THR A 269 -20.97 -3.20 5.71
C THR A 269 -22.30 -3.73 6.25
N LYS A 270 -23.32 -3.76 5.40
CA LYS A 270 -24.57 -4.48 5.69
C LYS A 270 -24.39 -5.98 5.50
#